data_7a62753e5416ae543048fd3ad14fccd1
#
_entry.id   7a62753e5416ae543048fd3ad14fccd1
#
_cell.length_a   1.000
_cell.length_b   1.000
_cell.length_c   1.000
_cell.angle_alpha   90.00
_cell.angle_beta   90.00
_cell.angle_gamma   90.00
#
_symmetry.space_group_name_H-M   'P 1'
#
loop_
_entity.id
_entity.type
_entity.pdbx_description
1 polymer ?
#
loop_
_entity_poly.entity_id
_entity_poly.type
_entity_poly.pdbx_seq_one_letter_code
_entity_poly.pdbx_strand_id
1 'polypeptide(L)' 'MNWYRIDPCPNYAISEDGVEVKNIRDNRILKHNTSSYAKDGLRRVTLRHNITNHIGKTRSVTAVFTIESLKKYIKEENKL' A
#
# COMPACT_ATOMS: atom_id res chain seq x y z
N MET A 1 -13.67 3.65 -11.04
CA MET A 1 -13.13 3.92 -9.69
C MET A 1 -11.75 4.54 -9.82
N ASN A 2 -11.48 5.58 -9.05
CA ASN A 2 -10.16 6.21 -9.05
C ASN A 2 -9.22 5.50 -8.08
N TRP A 3 -7.94 5.55 -8.40
CA TRP A 3 -6.88 4.97 -7.59
C TRP A 3 -5.85 6.02 -7.25
N TYR A 4 -5.30 5.93 -6.06
CA TYR A 4 -4.36 6.93 -5.52
C TYR A 4 -3.06 6.25 -5.13
N ARG A 5 -1.95 6.79 -5.60
CA ARG A 5 -0.62 6.22 -5.32
C ARG A 5 -0.30 6.31 -3.83
N ILE A 6 0.27 5.24 -3.29
CA ILE A 6 0.76 5.20 -1.92
C ILE A 6 2.20 5.69 -1.93
N ASP A 7 2.46 6.90 -1.43
CA ASP A 7 3.77 7.54 -1.52
C ASP A 7 4.96 6.70 -1.06
N PRO A 8 4.91 6.06 0.13
CA PRO A 8 6.03 5.23 0.57
C PRO A 8 6.27 4.01 -0.31
N CYS A 9 5.24 3.55 -1.01
CA CYS A 9 5.29 2.36 -1.85
C CYS A 9 4.71 2.69 -3.23
N PRO A 10 5.45 3.41 -4.10
CA PRO A 10 4.89 3.96 -5.34
C PRO A 10 4.40 2.92 -6.35
N ASN A 11 4.70 1.63 -6.13
CA ASN A 11 4.19 0.55 -6.97
C ASN A 11 2.78 0.10 -6.58
N TYR A 12 2.20 0.72 -5.58
CA TYR A 12 0.88 0.36 -5.04
C TYR A 12 -0.03 1.57 -5.02
N ALA A 13 -1.33 1.31 -5.12
CA ALA A 13 -2.35 2.33 -5.05
C ALA A 13 -3.51 1.85 -4.18
N ILE A 14 -4.18 2.81 -3.54
CA ILE A 14 -5.37 2.56 -2.75
C ILE A 14 -6.59 3.06 -3.52
N SER A 15 -7.70 2.33 -3.43
CA SER A 15 -8.94 2.69 -4.10
C SER A 15 -9.59 3.92 -3.46
N GLU A 16 -10.39 4.61 -4.24
CA GLU A 16 -11.10 5.82 -3.83
C GLU A 16 -12.01 5.59 -2.60
N ASP A 17 -12.57 4.40 -2.48
CA ASP A 17 -13.41 4.04 -1.33
C ASP A 17 -12.58 3.66 -0.09
N GLY A 18 -11.26 3.56 -0.23
CA GLY A 18 -10.38 3.24 0.87
C GLY A 18 -10.44 1.79 1.33
N VAL A 19 -10.95 0.89 0.50
CA VAL A 19 -11.15 -0.53 0.87
C VAL A 19 -10.10 -1.43 0.27
N GLU A 20 -9.63 -1.14 -0.95
CA GLU A 20 -8.76 -2.02 -1.69
C GLU A 20 -7.42 -1.38 -2.02
N VAL A 21 -6.41 -2.22 -2.10
CA VAL A 21 -5.05 -1.84 -2.52
C VAL A 21 -4.66 -2.72 -3.69
N LYS A 22 -4.08 -2.13 -4.72
CA LYS A 22 -3.60 -2.90 -5.86
C LYS A 22 -2.12 -2.63 -6.13
N ASN A 23 -1.47 -3.61 -6.75
CA ASN A 23 -0.14 -3.45 -7.32
C ASN A 23 -0.32 -2.81 -8.70
N ILE A 24 0.21 -1.60 -8.88
CA ILE A 24 0.07 -0.85 -10.14
C ILE A 24 0.79 -1.57 -11.27
N ARG A 25 1.96 -2.12 -10.97
CA ARG A 25 2.81 -2.77 -11.97
C ARG A 25 2.13 -4.00 -12.59
N ASP A 26 1.52 -4.84 -11.75
CA ASP A 26 0.88 -6.07 -12.20
C ASP A 26 -0.63 -5.90 -12.38
N ASN A 27 -1.17 -4.75 -11.97
CA ASN A 27 -2.60 -4.48 -12.00
C ASN A 27 -3.42 -5.52 -11.22
N ARG A 28 -2.87 -6.00 -10.10
CA ARG A 28 -3.53 -7.00 -9.26
C ARG A 28 -3.99 -6.39 -7.96
N ILE A 29 -5.21 -6.75 -7.56
CA ILE A 29 -5.76 -6.34 -6.28
C ILE A 29 -5.21 -7.28 -5.20
N LEU A 30 -4.64 -6.70 -4.13
CA LEU A 30 -4.08 -7.47 -3.03
C LEU A 30 -5.18 -7.98 -2.12
N LYS A 31 -4.99 -9.19 -1.62
CA LYS A 31 -5.89 -9.74 -0.60
C LYS A 31 -5.54 -9.14 0.75
N HIS A 32 -6.57 -8.76 1.48
CA HIS A 32 -6.40 -8.26 2.84
C HIS A 32 -6.22 -9.45 3.79
N ASN A 33 -5.21 -9.38 4.62
CA ASN A 33 -5.08 -10.32 5.72
C ASN A 33 -5.85 -9.76 6.92
N THR A 34 -7.05 -10.25 7.13
CA THR A 34 -7.68 -10.14 8.43
C THR A 34 -7.13 -11.27 9.28
N SER A 35 -6.13 -10.97 10.08
CA SER A 35 -5.67 -11.93 11.07
C SER A 35 -6.78 -12.10 12.10
N SER A 36 -7.18 -13.34 12.35
CA SER A 36 -8.12 -13.65 13.44
C SER A 36 -7.55 -13.28 14.81
N TYR A 37 -6.23 -12.98 14.86
CA TYR A 37 -5.55 -12.53 16.06
C TYR A 37 -5.51 -11.01 16.18
N ALA A 38 -5.99 -10.28 15.18
CA ALA A 38 -6.02 -8.82 15.23
C ALA A 38 -7.18 -8.39 16.13
N LYS A 39 -6.87 -8.05 17.36
CA LYS A 39 -7.85 -7.62 18.36
C LYS A 39 -8.52 -6.30 17.99
N ASP A 40 -7.90 -5.52 17.10
CA ASP A 40 -8.38 -4.24 16.64
C ASP A 40 -9.35 -4.35 15.44
N GLY A 41 -9.46 -5.53 14.84
CA GLY A 41 -10.30 -5.77 13.66
C GLY A 41 -9.85 -5.04 12.41
N LEU A 42 -8.65 -4.46 12.40
CA LEU A 42 -8.15 -3.71 11.27
C LEU A 42 -7.61 -4.62 10.18
N ARG A 43 -7.88 -4.25 8.94
CA ARG A 43 -7.36 -4.95 7.77
C ARG A 43 -5.94 -4.48 7.50
N ARG A 44 -5.05 -5.43 7.20
CA ARG A 44 -3.64 -5.13 6.92
C ARG A 44 -3.24 -5.67 5.55
N VAL A 45 -2.31 -4.98 4.91
CA VAL A 45 -1.69 -5.42 3.66
C VAL A 45 -0.19 -5.34 3.81
N THR A 46 0.51 -6.27 3.15
CA THR A 46 1.97 -6.26 3.10
C THR A 46 2.40 -5.66 1.77
N LEU A 47 3.15 -4.57 1.82
CA LEU A 47 3.64 -3.87 0.65
C LEU A 47 5.15 -3.99 0.56
N ARG A 48 5.65 -4.17 -0.65
CA ARG A 48 7.08 -4.23 -0.92
C ARG A 48 7.53 -2.91 -1.54
N HIS A 49 8.61 -2.35 -1.05
CA HIS A 49 9.20 -1.16 -1.65
C HIS A 49 10.73 -1.27 -1.67
N ASN A 50 11.35 -0.46 -2.50
CA ASN A 50 12.80 -0.47 -2.66
C ASN A 50 13.39 0.69 -1.85
N ILE A 51 14.46 0.39 -1.11
CA ILE A 51 15.25 1.38 -0.38
C ILE A 51 16.62 1.44 -1.02
N THR A 52 17.06 2.63 -1.41
CA THR A 52 18.41 2.86 -1.90
C THR A 52 19.22 3.49 -0.78
N ASN A 53 20.33 2.85 -0.40
CA ASN A 53 21.20 3.40 0.63
C ASN A 53 22.14 4.45 0.05
N HIS A 54 22.93 5.09 0.92
CA HIS A 54 23.85 6.18 0.52
C HIS A 54 24.98 5.74 -0.41
N ILE A 55 25.25 4.46 -0.53
CA ILE A 55 26.26 3.95 -1.47
C ILE A 55 25.64 3.45 -2.79
N GLY A 56 24.36 3.74 -3.01
CA GLY A 56 23.68 3.45 -4.26
C GLY A 56 23.14 2.03 -4.39
N LYS A 57 23.27 1.18 -3.38
CA LYS A 57 22.70 -0.16 -3.41
C LYS A 57 21.22 -0.12 -3.08
N THR A 58 20.43 -0.78 -3.91
CA THR A 58 18.99 -0.88 -3.71
C THR A 58 18.63 -2.25 -3.17
N ARG A 59 17.80 -2.30 -2.15
CA ARG A 59 17.25 -3.55 -1.65
C ARG A 59 15.74 -3.44 -1.52
N SER A 60 15.08 -4.58 -1.66
CA SER A 60 13.63 -4.68 -1.48
C SER A 60 13.32 -4.99 -0.03
N VAL A 61 12.40 -4.23 0.56
CA VAL A 61 11.92 -4.47 1.92
C VAL A 61 10.40 -4.57 1.90
N THR A 62 9.85 -5.31 2.86
CA THR A 62 8.40 -5.41 3.02
C THR A 62 7.99 -4.71 4.30
N ALA A 63 6.83 -4.07 4.26
CA ALA A 63 6.25 -3.42 5.42
C ALA A 63 4.76 -3.72 5.47
N VAL A 64 4.22 -3.85 6.68
CA VAL A 64 2.80 -4.11 6.89
C VAL A 64 2.12 -2.79 7.22
N PHE A 65 1.05 -2.50 6.48
CA PHE A 65 0.25 -1.29 6.67
C PHE A 65 -1.18 -1.67 6.95
N THR A 66 -1.85 -0.91 7.82
CA THR A 66 -3.30 -1.01 7.93
C THR A 66 -3.94 -0.25 6.80
N ILE A 67 -5.07 -0.73 6.30
CA ILE A 67 -5.83 -0.01 5.25
C ILE A 67 -6.20 1.40 5.75
N GLU A 68 -6.57 1.51 7.02
CA GLU A 68 -6.89 2.81 7.63
C GLU A 68 -5.74 3.81 7.51
N SER A 69 -4.50 3.35 7.73
CA SER A 69 -3.34 4.23 7.64
C SER A 69 -3.05 4.67 6.21
N LEU A 70 -3.49 3.90 5.22
CA LEU A 70 -3.27 4.22 3.81
C LEU A 70 -4.31 5.21 3.25
N LYS A 71 -5.42 5.40 3.94
CA LYS A 71 -6.46 6.35 3.50
C LYS A 71 -5.95 7.78 3.39
N LYS A 72 -4.92 8.13 4.15
CA LYS A 72 -4.31 9.46 4.08
C LYS A 72 -3.70 9.78 2.71
N TYR A 73 -3.44 8.78 1.89
CA TYR A 73 -2.91 8.97 0.54
C TYR A 73 -3.99 9.18 -0.51
N ILE A 74 -5.27 9.12 -0.11
CA ILE A 74 -6.39 9.41 -1.01
C ILE A 74 -6.53 10.93 -1.11
N LYS A 75 -5.78 11.52 -2.02
CA LYS A 75 -5.78 12.96 -2.25
C LYS A 75 -5.44 13.24 -3.70
N GLU A 76 -5.86 14.39 -4.20
CA GLU A 76 -5.74 14.75 -5.61
C GLU A 76 -4.32 14.62 -6.14
N GLU A 77 -3.33 14.97 -5.32
CA GLU A 77 -1.90 14.88 -5.70
C GLU A 77 -1.46 13.46 -6.06
N ASN A 78 -2.11 12.46 -5.47
CA ASN A 78 -1.74 11.05 -5.65
C ASN A 78 -2.62 10.32 -6.65
N LYS A 79 -3.61 10.99 -7.21
CA LYS A 79 -4.54 10.40 -8.17
C LYS A 79 -3.83 9.93 -9.43
N LEU A 80 -4.07 8.70 -9.81
CA LEU A 80 -3.52 8.09 -11.02
C LEU A 80 -4.35 8.42 -12.25
#